data_a62c86bdf6e64d44c9d1b2999625ab0f
#
_entry.id   a62c86bdf6e64d44c9d1b2999625ab0f
#
_cell.length_a   1.000
_cell.length_b   1.000
_cell.length_c   1.000
_cell.angle_alpha   90.00
_cell.angle_beta   90.00
_cell.angle_gamma   90.00
#
_symmetry.space_group_name_H-M   'P 1'
#
loop_
_entity.id
_entity.type
_entity.pdbx_description
1 polymer ?
#
loop_
_entity_poly.entity_id
_entity_poly.type
_entity_poly.pdbx_seq_one_letter_code
_entity_poly.pdbx_strand_id
1 'polypeptide(L)'
;MSELQRVLYVEDEPDIQTVAKIALEVVGGFTVKICSSGEEALAAAEDFDPDMILLDVMMPGMDGPSTLAALRQRPALAQTPVAFMTAKVQPQEVTQFKSLGALDVIAKPFEPMQLANQVRALWEESSG
;
A
#
# COMPACT_ATOMS: atom_id res chain seq x y z
N MET A 1 21.79 -3.04 3.76
CA MET A 1 20.40 -3.30 3.46
C MET A 1 19.51 -2.45 4.33
N SER A 2 18.56 -1.80 3.71
CA SER A 2 17.59 -1.01 4.48
C SER A 2 16.47 -1.91 4.98
N GLU A 3 15.91 -1.57 6.11
CA GLU A 3 14.74 -2.24 6.65
C GLU A 3 13.50 -1.46 6.28
N LEU A 4 12.38 -2.15 6.19
CA LEU A 4 11.09 -1.50 5.98
C LEU A 4 10.74 -0.68 7.21
N GLN A 5 10.59 0.62 7.05
CA GLN A 5 10.29 1.52 8.15
C GLN A 5 9.09 2.41 7.90
N ARG A 6 8.96 2.94 6.69
CA ARG A 6 7.97 3.96 6.36
C ARG A 6 6.94 3.39 5.39
N VAL A 7 5.69 3.33 5.83
CA VAL A 7 4.58 2.76 5.06
C VAL A 7 3.52 3.82 4.83
N LEU A 8 3.19 4.08 3.58
CA LEU A 8 2.08 4.95 3.22
C LEU A 8 0.86 4.05 2.96
N TYR A 9 -0.24 4.30 3.66
CA TYR A 9 -1.45 3.50 3.50
C TYR A 9 -2.58 4.39 2.99
N VAL A 10 -3.14 4.03 1.86
CA VAL A 10 -4.21 4.80 1.20
C VAL A 10 -5.51 4.03 1.32
N GLU A 11 -6.47 4.60 2.04
CA GLU A 11 -7.74 3.96 2.38
C GLU A 11 -8.76 5.04 2.70
N ASP A 12 -9.94 4.98 2.10
CA ASP A 12 -10.96 6.00 2.29
C ASP A 12 -11.88 5.76 3.51
N GLU A 13 -11.91 4.54 4.05
CA GLU A 13 -12.78 4.21 5.18
C GLU A 13 -12.09 4.45 6.53
N PRO A 14 -12.62 5.36 7.37
CA PRO A 14 -11.97 5.69 8.64
C PRO A 14 -11.80 4.51 9.60
N ASP A 15 -12.76 3.61 9.64
CA ASP A 15 -12.69 2.44 10.52
C ASP A 15 -11.51 1.54 10.13
N ILE A 16 -11.33 1.32 8.83
CA ILE A 16 -10.23 0.50 8.34
C ILE A 16 -8.91 1.22 8.56
N GLN A 17 -8.86 2.53 8.36
CA GLN A 17 -7.67 3.34 8.63
C GLN A 17 -7.19 3.15 10.08
N THR A 18 -8.12 3.20 11.03
CA THR A 18 -7.78 3.07 12.45
C THR A 18 -7.18 1.70 12.75
N VAL A 19 -7.82 0.64 12.25
CA VAL A 19 -7.34 -0.72 12.49
C VAL A 19 -5.98 -0.95 11.82
N ALA A 20 -5.83 -0.49 10.58
CA ALA A 20 -4.58 -0.65 9.85
C ALA A 20 -3.44 0.11 10.51
N LYS A 21 -3.70 1.32 11.00
CA LYS A 21 -2.67 2.11 11.66
C LYS A 21 -2.16 1.42 12.91
N ILE A 22 -3.08 0.88 13.73
CA ILE A 22 -2.69 0.13 14.91
C ILE A 22 -1.88 -1.11 14.53
N ALA A 23 -2.35 -1.86 13.54
CA ALA A 23 -1.69 -3.07 13.10
C ALA A 23 -0.27 -2.79 12.59
N LEU A 24 -0.08 -1.69 11.89
CA LEU A 24 1.22 -1.37 11.30
C LEU A 24 2.14 -0.65 12.28
N GLU A 25 1.62 0.27 13.09
CA GLU A 25 2.45 1.03 14.02
C GLU A 25 2.75 0.26 15.30
N VAL A 26 1.70 -0.28 15.94
CA VAL A 26 1.87 -0.92 17.25
C VAL A 26 2.42 -2.34 17.09
N VAL A 27 1.80 -3.16 16.25
CA VAL A 27 2.23 -4.53 16.04
C VAL A 27 3.50 -4.57 15.20
N GLY A 28 3.53 -3.82 14.10
CA GLY A 28 4.63 -3.85 13.13
C GLY A 28 5.82 -2.96 13.46
N GLY A 29 5.59 -1.91 14.23
CA GLY A 29 6.64 -0.95 14.54
C GLY A 29 7.01 -0.01 13.40
N PHE A 30 6.15 0.12 12.39
CA PHE A 30 6.40 1.01 11.25
C PHE A 30 6.00 2.44 11.56
N THR A 31 6.59 3.39 10.81
CA THR A 31 6.12 4.76 10.74
C THR A 31 5.09 4.82 9.61
N VAL A 32 3.86 5.21 9.93
CA VAL A 32 2.73 5.10 8.99
C VAL A 32 2.15 6.47 8.69
N LYS A 33 1.91 6.72 7.41
CA LYS A 33 1.13 7.88 6.95
C LYS A 33 -0.15 7.35 6.34
N ILE A 34 -1.29 7.78 6.87
CA ILE A 34 -2.59 7.41 6.32
C ILE A 34 -3.07 8.53 5.38
N CYS A 35 -3.50 8.14 4.19
CA CYS A 35 -4.13 9.04 3.23
C CYS A 35 -5.52 8.54 2.93
N SER A 36 -6.48 9.45 2.77
CA SER A 36 -7.90 9.10 2.59
C SER A 36 -8.31 9.00 1.12
N SER A 37 -7.43 9.35 0.21
CA SER A 37 -7.74 9.32 -1.23
C SER A 37 -6.46 9.21 -2.04
N GLY A 38 -6.60 8.90 -3.32
CA GLY A 38 -5.48 8.88 -4.25
C GLY A 38 -4.85 10.26 -4.40
N GLU A 39 -5.68 11.29 -4.47
CA GLU A 39 -5.20 12.68 -4.58
C GLU A 39 -4.37 13.07 -3.36
N GLU A 40 -4.83 12.70 -2.17
CA GLU A 40 -4.10 12.98 -0.94
C GLU A 40 -2.76 12.24 -0.92
N ALA A 41 -2.76 10.99 -1.39
CA ALA A 41 -1.54 10.21 -1.48
C ALA A 41 -0.52 10.85 -2.41
N LEU A 42 -0.97 11.35 -3.57
CA LEU A 42 -0.09 12.02 -4.51
C LEU A 42 0.52 13.29 -3.90
N ALA A 43 -0.25 14.00 -3.09
CA ALA A 43 0.23 15.23 -2.47
C ALA A 43 1.24 14.95 -1.36
N ALA A 44 1.13 13.83 -0.67
CA ALA A 44 1.92 13.53 0.53
C ALA A 44 3.10 12.59 0.29
N ALA A 45 3.05 11.78 -0.77
CA ALA A 45 3.97 10.64 -0.90
C ALA A 45 5.44 11.04 -0.99
N GLU A 46 5.77 12.06 -1.77
CA GLU A 46 7.18 12.43 -1.93
C GLU A 46 7.79 12.96 -0.63
N ASP A 47 7.04 13.81 0.09
CA ASP A 47 7.52 14.36 1.38
C ASP A 47 7.66 13.27 2.43
N PHE A 48 6.70 12.33 2.46
CA PHE A 48 6.76 11.24 3.41
C PHE A 48 7.90 10.26 3.09
N ASP A 49 8.22 10.12 1.81
CA ASP A 49 9.29 9.22 1.34
C ASP A 49 9.07 7.78 1.82
N PRO A 50 7.99 7.12 1.38
CA PRO A 50 7.68 5.79 1.87
C PRO A 50 8.64 4.74 1.31
N ASP A 51 8.92 3.73 2.11
CA ASP A 51 9.62 2.52 1.64
C ASP A 51 8.65 1.64 0.89
N MET A 52 7.38 1.65 1.27
CA MET A 52 6.34 0.84 0.64
C MET A 52 4.99 1.55 0.73
N ILE A 53 4.15 1.33 -0.25
CA ILE A 53 2.81 1.91 -0.30
C ILE A 53 1.78 0.78 -0.33
N LEU A 54 0.79 0.87 0.55
CA LEU A 54 -0.38 -0.01 0.54
C LEU A 54 -1.55 0.81 -0.01
N LEU A 55 -2.20 0.31 -1.05
CA LEU A 55 -3.12 1.10 -1.84
C LEU A 55 -4.43 0.36 -2.07
N ASP A 56 -5.51 0.88 -1.49
CA ASP A 56 -6.83 0.30 -1.70
C ASP A 56 -7.22 0.42 -3.17
N VAL A 57 -7.83 -0.63 -3.73
CA VAL A 57 -8.24 -0.64 -5.13
C VAL A 57 -9.52 0.18 -5.33
N MET A 58 -10.49 -0.01 -4.45
CA MET A 58 -11.82 0.60 -4.61
C MET A 58 -11.95 1.84 -3.75
N MET A 59 -11.76 3.01 -4.36
CA MET A 59 -11.92 4.29 -3.69
C MET A 59 -12.72 5.23 -4.57
N PRO A 60 -13.56 6.10 -3.99
CA PRO A 60 -14.28 7.10 -4.80
C PRO A 60 -13.30 8.10 -5.42
N GLY A 61 -13.65 8.61 -6.58
CA GLY A 61 -12.79 9.51 -7.32
C GLY A 61 -11.66 8.75 -8.00
N MET A 62 -10.44 8.93 -7.53
CA MET A 62 -9.27 8.27 -8.10
C MET A 62 -9.09 6.90 -7.44
N ASP A 63 -9.26 5.82 -8.21
CA ASP A 63 -9.12 4.46 -7.69
C ASP A 63 -7.64 4.04 -7.53
N GLY A 64 -7.42 2.82 -7.01
CA GLY A 64 -6.08 2.31 -6.79
C GLY A 64 -5.22 2.25 -8.05
N PRO A 65 -5.70 1.60 -9.12
CA PRO A 65 -4.92 1.55 -10.37
C PRO A 65 -4.56 2.92 -10.93
N SER A 66 -5.50 3.87 -10.90
CA SER A 66 -5.24 5.23 -11.37
C SER A 66 -4.21 5.94 -10.50
N THR A 67 -4.29 5.73 -9.19
CA THR A 67 -3.33 6.30 -8.24
C THR A 67 -1.93 5.72 -8.49
N LEU A 68 -1.84 4.41 -8.70
CA LEU A 68 -0.55 3.76 -8.99
C LEU A 68 0.07 4.36 -10.25
N ALA A 69 -0.73 4.50 -11.32
CA ALA A 69 -0.22 5.06 -12.57
C ALA A 69 0.33 6.47 -12.36
N ALA A 70 -0.37 7.29 -11.57
CA ALA A 70 0.08 8.66 -11.29
C ALA A 70 1.34 8.68 -10.42
N LEU A 71 1.44 7.79 -9.44
CA LEU A 71 2.64 7.68 -8.60
C LEU A 71 3.87 7.31 -9.44
N ARG A 72 3.70 6.42 -10.42
CA ARG A 72 4.80 5.99 -11.27
C ARG A 72 5.30 7.08 -12.20
N GLN A 73 4.52 8.14 -12.43
CA GLN A 73 4.96 9.30 -13.21
C GLN A 73 5.93 10.18 -12.43
N ARG A 74 6.05 10.00 -11.13
CA ARG A 74 6.94 10.79 -10.29
C ARG A 74 8.27 10.05 -10.13
N PRO A 75 9.40 10.66 -10.54
CA PRO A 75 10.70 9.96 -10.47
C PRO A 75 11.04 9.43 -9.08
N ALA A 76 10.72 10.18 -8.04
CA ALA A 76 11.02 9.77 -6.66
C ALA A 76 10.24 8.53 -6.23
N LEU A 77 9.13 8.22 -6.90
CA LEU A 77 8.22 7.12 -6.53
C LEU A 77 8.15 6.02 -7.60
N ALA A 78 8.93 6.15 -8.67
CA ALA A 78 8.84 5.24 -9.81
C ALA A 78 9.19 3.79 -9.45
N GLN A 79 10.01 3.59 -8.44
CA GLN A 79 10.48 2.25 -8.02
C GLN A 79 9.92 1.83 -6.66
N THR A 80 9.15 2.69 -5.99
CA THR A 80 8.61 2.35 -4.67
C THR A 80 7.66 1.18 -4.77
N PRO A 81 7.85 0.11 -3.99
CA PRO A 81 6.94 -1.05 -4.02
C PRO A 81 5.53 -0.65 -3.60
N VAL A 82 4.54 -1.11 -4.35
CA VAL A 82 3.12 -0.87 -4.06
C VAL A 82 2.40 -2.20 -4.02
N ALA A 83 1.67 -2.46 -2.94
CA ALA A 83 0.77 -3.60 -2.85
C ALA A 83 -0.67 -3.09 -2.82
N PHE A 84 -1.53 -3.73 -3.63
CA PHE A 84 -2.95 -3.40 -3.59
C PHE A 84 -3.64 -4.12 -2.44
N MET A 85 -4.66 -3.46 -1.87
CA MET A 85 -5.53 -4.04 -0.84
C MET A 85 -6.90 -4.22 -1.49
N THR A 86 -7.40 -5.45 -1.55
CA THR A 86 -8.67 -5.73 -2.24
C THR A 86 -9.29 -7.04 -1.76
N ALA A 87 -10.62 -7.16 -1.88
CA ALA A 87 -11.31 -8.43 -1.66
C ALA A 87 -11.19 -9.36 -2.87
N LYS A 88 -10.70 -8.85 -4.01
CA LYS A 88 -10.62 -9.62 -5.26
C LYS A 88 -9.22 -10.19 -5.41
N VAL A 89 -9.04 -11.43 -4.94
CA VAL A 89 -7.72 -12.04 -4.89
C VAL A 89 -7.64 -13.36 -5.67
N GLN A 90 -8.52 -13.54 -6.65
CA GLN A 90 -8.41 -14.72 -7.53
C GLN A 90 -7.16 -14.60 -8.40
N PRO A 91 -6.58 -15.74 -8.84
CA PRO A 91 -5.29 -15.69 -9.56
C PRO A 91 -5.26 -14.76 -10.76
N GLN A 92 -6.34 -14.71 -11.56
CA GLN A 92 -6.37 -13.82 -12.73
C GLN A 92 -6.41 -12.35 -12.32
N GLU A 93 -7.04 -12.03 -11.19
CA GLU A 93 -7.09 -10.66 -10.69
C GLU A 93 -5.72 -10.23 -10.16
N VAL A 94 -5.07 -11.12 -9.41
CA VAL A 94 -3.71 -10.84 -8.91
C VAL A 94 -2.75 -10.62 -10.08
N THR A 95 -2.82 -11.48 -11.11
CA THR A 95 -1.98 -11.34 -12.30
C THR A 95 -2.21 -9.98 -12.97
N GLN A 96 -3.46 -9.57 -13.07
CA GLN A 96 -3.78 -8.28 -13.69
C GLN A 96 -3.19 -7.11 -12.89
N PHE A 97 -3.32 -7.15 -11.56
CA PHE A 97 -2.75 -6.09 -10.73
C PHE A 97 -1.23 -6.03 -10.82
N LYS A 98 -0.58 -7.19 -10.85
CA LYS A 98 0.87 -7.23 -11.01
C LYS A 98 1.29 -6.68 -12.37
N SER A 99 0.50 -6.92 -13.41
CA SER A 99 0.80 -6.38 -14.74
C SER A 99 0.73 -4.86 -14.79
N LEU A 100 0.01 -4.24 -13.86
CA LEU A 100 -0.06 -2.79 -13.75
C LEU A 100 1.12 -2.19 -12.98
N GLY A 101 1.98 -3.02 -12.43
CA GLY A 101 3.15 -2.56 -11.70
C GLY A 101 3.08 -2.75 -10.19
N ALA A 102 2.03 -3.40 -9.69
CA ALA A 102 1.94 -3.71 -8.26
C ALA A 102 2.86 -4.88 -7.92
N LEU A 103 3.44 -4.82 -6.73
CA LEU A 103 4.26 -5.90 -6.21
C LEU A 103 3.44 -7.15 -5.95
N ASP A 104 2.29 -6.98 -5.30
CA ASP A 104 1.39 -8.07 -4.97
C ASP A 104 0.06 -7.51 -4.47
N VAL A 105 -0.78 -8.36 -3.93
CA VAL A 105 -2.11 -8.04 -3.43
C VAL A 105 -2.26 -8.59 -2.01
N ILE A 106 -2.86 -7.80 -1.13
CA ILE A 106 -3.22 -8.24 0.22
C ILE A 106 -4.74 -8.28 0.30
N ALA A 107 -5.28 -9.42 0.76
CA ALA A 107 -6.72 -9.63 0.82
C ALA A 107 -7.40 -8.76 1.88
N LYS A 108 -8.57 -8.25 1.57
CA LYS A 108 -9.43 -7.55 2.53
C LYS A 108 -10.69 -8.39 2.76
N PRO A 109 -11.15 -8.52 3.97
CA PRO A 109 -10.59 -7.95 5.20
C PRO A 109 -9.27 -8.64 5.59
N PHE A 110 -8.34 -7.87 6.10
CA PHE A 110 -7.06 -8.42 6.56
C PHE A 110 -7.16 -8.78 8.04
N GLU A 111 -6.26 -9.67 8.47
CA GLU A 111 -6.14 -10.01 9.89
C GLU A 111 -5.18 -8.99 10.54
N PRO A 112 -5.65 -8.17 11.50
CA PRO A 112 -4.81 -7.10 12.05
C PRO A 112 -3.49 -7.58 12.64
N MET A 113 -3.48 -8.77 13.25
CA MET A 113 -2.26 -9.30 13.85
C MET A 113 -1.28 -9.87 12.83
N GLN A 114 -1.71 -10.04 11.57
CA GLN A 114 -0.88 -10.60 10.51
C GLN A 114 -0.47 -9.57 9.47
N LEU A 115 -1.12 -8.41 9.44
CA LEU A 115 -0.89 -7.44 8.38
C LEU A 115 0.57 -7.01 8.29
N ALA A 116 1.19 -6.70 9.43
CA ALA A 116 2.60 -6.26 9.45
C ALA A 116 3.53 -7.35 8.89
N ASN A 117 3.28 -8.61 9.23
CA ASN A 117 4.08 -9.72 8.72
C ASN A 117 3.91 -9.89 7.22
N GLN A 118 2.68 -9.74 6.71
CA GLN A 118 2.42 -9.81 5.27
C GLN A 118 3.15 -8.70 4.52
N VAL A 119 3.07 -7.48 5.04
CA VAL A 119 3.73 -6.32 4.43
C VAL A 119 5.24 -6.50 4.42
N ARG A 120 5.80 -6.94 5.53
CA ARG A 120 7.26 -7.15 5.64
C ARG A 120 7.74 -8.25 4.70
N ALA A 121 6.97 -9.34 4.58
CA ALA A 121 7.32 -10.42 3.67
C ALA A 121 7.32 -9.96 2.22
N LEU A 122 6.33 -9.18 1.82
CA LEU A 122 6.26 -8.66 0.44
C LEU A 122 7.42 -7.70 0.16
N TRP A 123 7.74 -6.85 1.12
CA TRP A 123 8.84 -5.91 0.95
C TRP A 123 10.19 -6.62 0.82
N GLU A 124 10.39 -7.69 1.59
CA GLU A 124 11.60 -8.49 1.50
C GLU A 124 11.73 -9.16 0.13
N GLU A 125 10.63 -9.63 -0.44
CA GLU A 125 10.63 -10.16 -1.80
C GLU A 125 11.05 -9.10 -2.81
N SER A 126 10.59 -7.85 -2.63
CA SER A 126 10.88 -6.79 -3.58
C SER A 126 12.33 -6.33 -3.53
N SER A 127 12.96 -6.43 -2.36
CA SER A 127 14.32 -5.96 -2.17
C SER A 127 15.35 -7.09 -2.29
N GLY A 128 14.85 -8.31 -2.32
CA GLY A 128 15.72 -9.48 -2.47
C GLY A 128 16.07 -9.77 -3.92
#